data_e774d4f6447fd70a7eac46dd49331aac
#
_entry.id   e774d4f6447fd70a7eac46dd49331aac
#
_cell.length_a   1.000
_cell.length_b   1.000
_cell.length_c   1.000
_cell.angle_alpha   90.00
_cell.angle_beta   90.00
_cell.angle_gamma   90.00
#
_symmetry.space_group_name_H-M   'P 1'
#
loop_
_entity.id
_entity.type
_entity.pdbx_description
1 polymer ?
#
loop_
_entity_poly.entity_id
_entity_poly.type
_entity_poly.pdbx_seq_one_letter_code
_entity_poly.pdbx_strand_id
1 'polypeptide(L)'
;MNRINAIYARQSVDRADSISIESQIEFCKYELKGGSFREYKDRGYSGKNTTRPQLQQLLADIRRGEVEKVIVYKLDRISRSILDFSNMMELFQQYQVEFVSSTEKFDTSTPMGRAMLNICIVFAQLERETIQKRVCDAYYSRSQKGFHMGGKAPYGYRLEEIVMDGIHTKKLVEKPEEGEIVREIFHMYCQPETSYGDITRYYTEKGVLFYGKALIRPMLAQLLRNPAYVRADMDVYRFFRSQGTNIASDPGMFDGIHGCYLYQGRDVDTDKLQNLRGHMLVVGPHEGLVSSEIWLGCRIKLLGNKTVVANRKAVNTWLAGKVKCGHCGYALMSVKTKSGKQYLRCTRRLNNKACPGCGKIYTEDVERHVYEEMVKKLREGQAPVGHRSLKEDPRVQKIYKEI
;
A
#
# COMPACT_ATOMS: atom_id res chain seq x y z
N MET A 1 5.59 -14.98 -38.82
CA MET A 1 7.06 -14.80 -38.67
C MET A 1 7.64 -16.14 -38.33
N ASN A 2 8.70 -16.56 -39.02
CA ASN A 2 9.38 -17.82 -38.67
C ASN A 2 10.11 -17.61 -37.35
N ARG A 3 9.71 -18.34 -36.29
CA ARG A 3 10.44 -18.38 -35.03
C ARG A 3 11.75 -19.12 -35.21
N ILE A 4 12.77 -18.74 -34.47
CA ILE A 4 14.11 -19.32 -34.51
C ILE A 4 14.47 -20.03 -33.19
N ASN A 5 15.38 -20.98 -33.26
CA ASN A 5 16.00 -21.57 -32.09
C ASN A 5 17.03 -20.60 -31.50
N ALA A 6 17.16 -20.57 -30.16
CA ALA A 6 18.15 -19.77 -29.46
C ALA A 6 19.10 -20.70 -28.68
N ILE A 7 20.39 -20.56 -28.91
CA ILE A 7 21.41 -21.22 -28.08
C ILE A 7 22.00 -20.19 -27.14
N TYR A 8 21.88 -20.43 -25.84
CA TYR A 8 22.48 -19.57 -24.82
C TYR A 8 23.67 -20.25 -24.16
N ALA A 9 24.84 -19.59 -24.20
CA ALA A 9 26.06 -20.06 -23.59
C ALA A 9 26.72 -19.00 -22.70
N ARG A 10 27.29 -19.44 -21.56
CA ARG A 10 27.90 -18.56 -20.58
C ARG A 10 29.20 -19.12 -20.01
N GLN A 11 30.19 -18.25 -19.83
CA GLN A 11 31.45 -18.58 -19.18
C GLN A 11 31.77 -17.55 -18.09
N SER A 12 32.14 -18.02 -16.88
CA SER A 12 32.60 -17.19 -15.74
C SER A 12 34.11 -16.96 -15.81
N VAL A 13 34.58 -15.82 -15.34
CA VAL A 13 36.02 -15.50 -15.26
C VAL A 13 36.71 -16.37 -14.22
N ASP A 14 36.02 -16.79 -13.16
CA ASP A 14 36.61 -17.38 -11.96
C ASP A 14 36.92 -18.91 -12.05
N ARG A 15 36.71 -19.57 -13.19
CA ARG A 15 36.93 -21.01 -13.34
C ARG A 15 37.67 -21.32 -14.63
N ALA A 16 38.95 -21.61 -14.47
CA ALA A 16 39.82 -22.08 -15.57
C ALA A 16 39.35 -23.40 -16.18
N ASP A 17 38.64 -24.26 -15.41
CA ASP A 17 38.14 -25.58 -15.84
C ASP A 17 36.74 -25.58 -16.44
N SER A 18 36.20 -24.43 -16.83
CA SER A 18 34.87 -24.38 -17.46
C SER A 18 34.97 -24.66 -18.95
N ILE A 19 34.09 -25.57 -19.44
CA ILE A 19 33.92 -25.82 -20.90
C ILE A 19 33.75 -24.49 -21.63
N SER A 20 34.49 -24.33 -22.74
CA SER A 20 34.46 -23.09 -23.56
C SER A 20 33.03 -22.79 -24.08
N ILE A 21 32.76 -21.55 -24.40
CA ILE A 21 31.47 -21.16 -25.01
C ILE A 21 31.27 -21.92 -26.33
N GLU A 22 32.28 -22.04 -27.11
CA GLU A 22 32.29 -22.73 -28.41
C GLU A 22 31.88 -24.21 -28.25
N SER A 23 32.50 -24.92 -27.27
CA SER A 23 32.13 -26.29 -26.99
C SER A 23 30.69 -26.43 -26.46
N GLN A 24 30.23 -25.49 -25.62
CA GLN A 24 28.85 -25.48 -25.16
C GLN A 24 27.86 -25.37 -26.33
N ILE A 25 28.15 -24.47 -27.28
CA ILE A 25 27.32 -24.27 -28.46
C ILE A 25 27.30 -25.52 -29.37
N GLU A 26 28.45 -26.14 -29.53
CA GLU A 26 28.57 -27.35 -30.33
C GLU A 26 27.72 -28.51 -29.77
N PHE A 27 27.74 -28.72 -28.46
CA PHE A 27 26.84 -29.66 -27.80
C PHE A 27 25.37 -29.31 -27.98
N CYS A 28 25.00 -28.03 -27.91
CA CYS A 28 23.62 -27.58 -28.08
C CYS A 28 23.11 -27.78 -29.52
N LYS A 29 23.99 -27.76 -30.50
CA LYS A 29 23.60 -27.96 -31.93
C LYS A 29 23.00 -29.34 -32.21
N TYR A 30 23.37 -30.36 -31.42
CA TYR A 30 22.76 -31.69 -31.56
C TYR A 30 21.26 -31.72 -31.25
N GLU A 31 20.78 -30.77 -30.42
CA GLU A 31 19.37 -30.65 -30.05
C GLU A 31 18.52 -29.84 -31.07
N LEU A 32 19.16 -29.21 -32.06
CA LEU A 32 18.47 -28.38 -33.06
C LEU A 32 17.66 -29.22 -34.06
N LYS A 33 18.03 -30.49 -34.30
CA LYS A 33 17.38 -31.38 -35.31
C LYS A 33 17.20 -30.75 -36.69
N GLY A 34 18.10 -29.81 -37.04
CA GLY A 34 17.97 -28.95 -38.22
C GLY A 34 17.10 -27.74 -37.96
N GLY A 35 17.45 -26.58 -38.46
CA GLY A 35 16.72 -25.32 -38.28
C GLY A 35 17.64 -24.13 -38.05
N SER A 36 17.14 -22.94 -38.34
CA SER A 36 17.86 -21.71 -38.08
C SER A 36 17.98 -21.45 -36.56
N PHE A 37 19.12 -20.95 -36.14
CA PHE A 37 19.36 -20.62 -34.76
C PHE A 37 20.14 -19.32 -34.62
N ARG A 38 20.02 -18.69 -33.42
CA ARG A 38 20.79 -17.51 -33.02
C ARG A 38 21.56 -17.83 -31.75
N GLU A 39 22.78 -17.38 -31.67
CA GLU A 39 23.67 -17.58 -30.50
C GLU A 39 23.66 -16.36 -29.58
N TYR A 40 23.54 -16.60 -28.28
CA TYR A 40 23.60 -15.59 -27.22
C TYR A 40 24.75 -15.97 -26.27
N LYS A 41 25.79 -15.14 -26.23
CA LYS A 41 27.07 -15.47 -25.59
C LYS A 41 27.40 -14.44 -24.51
N ASP A 42 27.38 -14.83 -23.22
CA ASP A 42 27.80 -13.99 -22.11
C ASP A 42 29.15 -14.48 -21.57
N ARG A 43 30.23 -13.73 -21.84
CA ARG A 43 31.58 -13.97 -21.34
C ARG A 43 31.85 -13.13 -20.10
N GLY A 44 32.43 -13.72 -19.03
CA GLY A 44 32.83 -13.00 -17.83
C GLY A 44 31.71 -12.74 -16.83
N TYR A 45 30.55 -13.36 -16.98
CA TYR A 45 29.41 -13.15 -16.09
C TYR A 45 29.16 -14.33 -15.17
N SER A 46 28.81 -14.05 -13.90
CA SER A 46 28.41 -15.06 -12.91
C SER A 46 26.98 -15.55 -13.16
N GLY A 47 26.72 -16.84 -12.86
CA GLY A 47 25.37 -17.42 -12.89
C GLY A 47 24.44 -16.92 -11.78
N LYS A 48 24.95 -16.13 -10.80
CA LYS A 48 24.15 -15.52 -9.73
C LYS A 48 23.45 -14.23 -10.15
N ASN A 49 23.85 -13.62 -11.27
CA ASN A 49 23.29 -12.37 -11.74
C ASN A 49 22.52 -12.61 -13.06
N THR A 50 21.29 -12.10 -13.15
CA THR A 50 20.46 -12.14 -14.35
C THR A 50 20.65 -10.90 -15.24
N THR A 51 21.32 -9.84 -14.76
CA THR A 51 21.66 -8.63 -15.54
C THR A 51 22.82 -8.88 -16.51
N ARG A 52 22.68 -9.87 -17.39
CA ARG A 52 23.66 -10.24 -18.41
C ARG A 52 23.17 -9.76 -19.77
N PRO A 53 24.00 -9.04 -20.56
CA PRO A 53 23.54 -8.39 -21.80
C PRO A 53 22.86 -9.33 -22.80
N GLN A 54 23.50 -10.49 -23.07
CA GLN A 54 22.94 -11.42 -24.05
C GLN A 54 21.75 -12.22 -23.51
N LEU A 55 21.70 -12.49 -22.20
CA LEU A 55 20.48 -13.05 -21.59
C LEU A 55 19.33 -12.06 -21.68
N GLN A 56 19.54 -10.78 -21.38
CA GLN A 56 18.50 -9.76 -21.53
C GLN A 56 18.02 -9.60 -22.95
N GLN A 57 18.94 -9.69 -23.93
CA GLN A 57 18.59 -9.69 -25.35
C GLN A 57 17.73 -10.91 -25.71
N LEU A 58 18.11 -12.12 -25.25
CA LEU A 58 17.32 -13.34 -25.44
C LEU A 58 15.90 -13.17 -24.86
N LEU A 59 15.76 -12.66 -23.64
CA LEU A 59 14.46 -12.43 -23.02
C LEU A 59 13.62 -11.38 -23.78
N ALA A 60 14.26 -10.38 -24.37
CA ALA A 60 13.60 -9.40 -25.22
C ALA A 60 13.11 -10.01 -26.53
N ASP A 61 13.91 -10.86 -27.17
CA ASP A 61 13.55 -11.55 -28.41
C ASP A 61 12.41 -12.56 -28.17
N ILE A 62 12.40 -13.22 -27.00
CA ILE A 62 11.27 -14.07 -26.57
C ILE A 62 9.98 -13.25 -26.45
N ARG A 63 10.03 -12.07 -25.78
CA ARG A 63 8.85 -11.19 -25.66
C ARG A 63 8.34 -10.68 -26.99
N ARG A 64 9.20 -10.56 -28.00
CA ARG A 64 8.82 -10.21 -29.38
C ARG A 64 8.25 -11.40 -30.19
N GLY A 65 8.28 -12.61 -29.61
CA GLY A 65 7.78 -13.82 -30.27
C GLY A 65 8.70 -14.34 -31.36
N GLU A 66 9.98 -13.96 -31.36
CA GLU A 66 10.98 -14.36 -32.36
C GLU A 66 11.59 -15.73 -32.08
N VAL A 67 11.49 -16.24 -30.84
CA VAL A 67 12.12 -17.47 -30.38
C VAL A 67 11.09 -18.59 -30.21
N GLU A 68 11.41 -19.77 -30.72
CA GLU A 68 10.60 -20.98 -30.56
C GLU A 68 11.12 -21.88 -29.43
N LYS A 69 12.45 -22.05 -29.37
CA LYS A 69 13.12 -22.95 -28.43
C LYS A 69 14.40 -22.30 -27.88
N VAL A 70 14.65 -22.44 -26.58
CA VAL A 70 15.90 -22.05 -25.93
C VAL A 70 16.66 -23.32 -25.54
N ILE A 71 17.90 -23.42 -25.99
CA ILE A 71 18.78 -24.57 -25.74
C ILE A 71 19.99 -24.09 -24.92
N VAL A 72 20.30 -24.79 -23.84
CA VAL A 72 21.48 -24.56 -23.02
C VAL A 72 22.27 -25.83 -22.81
N TYR A 73 23.57 -25.71 -22.59
CA TYR A 73 24.42 -26.86 -22.28
C TYR A 73 24.04 -27.50 -20.94
N LYS A 74 23.89 -26.68 -19.88
CA LYS A 74 23.47 -27.06 -18.52
C LYS A 74 22.55 -26.00 -17.92
N LEU A 75 21.68 -26.39 -16.96
CA LEU A 75 20.79 -25.47 -16.26
C LEU A 75 21.56 -24.35 -15.55
N ASP A 76 22.75 -24.62 -15.01
CA ASP A 76 23.59 -23.63 -14.33
C ASP A 76 24.13 -22.53 -15.26
N ARG A 77 24.04 -22.72 -16.58
CA ARG A 77 24.40 -21.70 -17.59
C ARG A 77 23.35 -20.60 -17.61
N ILE A 78 22.08 -20.96 -17.52
CA ILE A 78 21.02 -19.97 -17.56
C ILE A 78 20.77 -19.35 -16.18
N SER A 79 20.69 -20.14 -15.10
CA SER A 79 20.57 -19.65 -13.72
C SER A 79 21.16 -20.64 -12.72
N ARG A 80 21.63 -20.11 -11.57
CA ARG A 80 21.97 -20.89 -10.38
C ARG A 80 20.94 -20.75 -9.27
N SER A 81 20.01 -19.80 -9.40
CA SER A 81 18.90 -19.58 -8.49
C SER A 81 17.67 -20.32 -9.03
N ILE A 82 17.07 -21.16 -8.22
CA ILE A 82 15.80 -21.84 -8.55
C ILE A 82 14.72 -20.81 -8.82
N LEU A 83 14.70 -19.72 -8.07
CA LEU A 83 13.75 -18.62 -8.22
C LEU A 83 13.89 -17.92 -9.57
N ASP A 84 15.13 -17.56 -9.98
CA ASP A 84 15.37 -16.92 -11.27
C ASP A 84 15.07 -17.86 -12.43
N PHE A 85 15.41 -19.15 -12.30
CA PHE A 85 15.09 -20.17 -13.27
C PHE A 85 13.57 -20.31 -13.44
N SER A 86 12.82 -20.40 -12.35
CA SER A 86 11.37 -20.50 -12.38
C SER A 86 10.72 -19.28 -13.05
N ASN A 87 11.17 -18.06 -12.71
CA ASN A 87 10.67 -16.83 -13.34
C ASN A 87 10.90 -16.82 -14.86
N MET A 88 12.07 -17.32 -15.31
CA MET A 88 12.34 -17.44 -16.74
C MET A 88 11.45 -18.50 -17.41
N MET A 89 11.21 -19.62 -16.72
CA MET A 89 10.35 -20.68 -17.25
C MET A 89 8.88 -20.25 -17.31
N GLU A 90 8.38 -19.48 -16.35
CA GLU A 90 7.05 -18.85 -16.43
C GLU A 90 6.94 -17.94 -17.67
N LEU A 91 7.98 -17.13 -17.94
CA LEU A 91 8.05 -16.32 -19.14
C LEU A 91 8.05 -17.18 -20.41
N PHE A 92 8.86 -18.25 -20.47
CA PHE A 92 8.93 -19.13 -21.64
C PHE A 92 7.59 -19.81 -21.91
N GLN A 93 6.90 -20.24 -20.85
CA GLN A 93 5.56 -20.82 -20.96
C GLN A 93 4.53 -19.79 -21.49
N GLN A 94 4.58 -18.55 -20.97
CA GLN A 94 3.69 -17.47 -21.42
C GLN A 94 3.81 -17.18 -22.92
N TYR A 95 5.05 -17.24 -23.45
CA TYR A 95 5.33 -17.01 -24.87
C TYR A 95 5.42 -18.29 -25.72
N GLN A 96 5.06 -19.45 -25.14
CA GLN A 96 5.10 -20.77 -25.78
C GLN A 96 6.48 -21.10 -26.36
N VAL A 97 7.52 -20.84 -25.57
CA VAL A 97 8.92 -21.16 -25.89
C VAL A 97 9.32 -22.46 -25.18
N GLU A 98 9.83 -23.42 -25.93
CA GLU A 98 10.38 -24.65 -25.38
C GLU A 98 11.75 -24.39 -24.74
N PHE A 99 12.09 -25.16 -23.71
CA PHE A 99 13.40 -25.09 -23.06
C PHE A 99 14.03 -26.47 -23.00
N VAL A 100 15.31 -26.55 -23.40
CA VAL A 100 16.09 -27.80 -23.43
C VAL A 100 17.45 -27.59 -22.77
N SER A 101 17.82 -28.46 -21.83
CA SER A 101 19.18 -28.61 -21.31
C SER A 101 19.79 -29.89 -21.83
N SER A 102 20.87 -29.76 -22.63
CA SER A 102 21.44 -30.88 -23.39
C SER A 102 22.04 -31.98 -22.50
N THR A 103 22.68 -31.63 -21.37
CA THR A 103 23.36 -32.60 -20.51
C THR A 103 22.46 -33.23 -19.44
N GLU A 104 21.47 -32.48 -18.91
CA GLU A 104 20.56 -32.97 -17.88
C GLU A 104 19.32 -33.65 -18.46
N LYS A 105 19.22 -33.74 -19.79
CA LYS A 105 18.03 -34.27 -20.51
C LYS A 105 16.72 -33.65 -20.03
N PHE A 106 16.79 -32.38 -19.66
CA PHE A 106 15.63 -31.59 -19.25
C PHE A 106 15.04 -30.93 -20.51
N ASP A 107 13.86 -31.38 -20.93
CA ASP A 107 13.18 -30.91 -22.13
C ASP A 107 11.70 -30.66 -21.83
N THR A 108 11.29 -29.41 -21.84
CA THR A 108 9.90 -29.00 -21.56
C THR A 108 8.89 -29.39 -22.62
N SER A 109 9.32 -29.85 -23.81
CA SER A 109 8.45 -30.41 -24.81
C SER A 109 7.91 -31.79 -24.38
N THR A 110 8.63 -32.51 -23.51
CA THR A 110 8.25 -33.84 -23.03
C THR A 110 7.33 -33.78 -21.79
N PRO A 111 6.46 -34.78 -21.56
CA PRO A 111 5.64 -34.86 -20.36
C PRO A 111 6.46 -34.86 -19.07
N MET A 112 7.60 -35.57 -19.05
CA MET A 112 8.51 -35.65 -17.90
C MET A 112 9.16 -34.28 -17.62
N GLY A 113 9.65 -33.59 -18.66
CA GLY A 113 10.24 -32.25 -18.51
C GLY A 113 9.22 -31.21 -18.00
N ARG A 114 7.97 -31.27 -18.46
CA ARG A 114 6.90 -30.44 -17.92
C ARG A 114 6.59 -30.73 -16.45
N ALA A 115 6.59 -32.02 -16.06
CA ALA A 115 6.41 -32.39 -14.66
C ALA A 115 7.56 -31.84 -13.77
N MET A 116 8.80 -31.98 -14.21
CA MET A 116 9.99 -31.43 -13.55
C MET A 116 9.89 -29.89 -13.44
N LEU A 117 9.47 -29.21 -14.49
CA LEU A 117 9.26 -27.76 -14.49
C LEU A 117 8.24 -27.36 -13.41
N ASN A 118 7.11 -28.03 -13.33
CA ASN A 118 6.09 -27.75 -12.32
C ASN A 118 6.64 -27.93 -10.88
N ILE A 119 7.46 -28.94 -10.66
CA ILE A 119 8.16 -29.15 -9.38
C ILE A 119 9.10 -27.98 -9.08
N CYS A 120 9.88 -27.51 -10.04
CA CYS A 120 10.76 -26.34 -9.87
C CYS A 120 9.96 -25.08 -9.52
N ILE A 121 8.80 -24.85 -10.17
CA ILE A 121 7.92 -23.72 -9.89
C ILE A 121 7.41 -23.77 -8.42
N VAL A 122 6.97 -24.94 -7.97
CA VAL A 122 6.51 -25.13 -6.58
C VAL A 122 7.63 -24.84 -5.57
N PHE A 123 8.84 -25.34 -5.82
CA PHE A 123 9.99 -25.05 -4.95
C PHE A 123 10.35 -23.56 -4.93
N ALA A 124 10.30 -22.88 -6.07
CA ALA A 124 10.55 -21.45 -6.14
C ALA A 124 9.49 -20.64 -5.37
N GLN A 125 8.23 -21.06 -5.41
CA GLN A 125 7.18 -20.45 -4.63
C GLN A 125 7.40 -20.65 -3.12
N LEU A 126 7.76 -21.85 -2.70
CA LEU A 126 8.12 -22.17 -1.31
C LEU A 126 9.30 -21.32 -0.82
N GLU A 127 10.32 -21.12 -1.65
CA GLU A 127 11.46 -20.26 -1.33
C GLU A 127 11.01 -18.80 -1.15
N ARG A 128 10.16 -18.25 -2.04
CA ARG A 128 9.59 -16.90 -1.93
C ARG A 128 8.83 -16.73 -0.59
N GLU A 129 7.93 -17.66 -0.28
CA GLU A 129 7.15 -17.64 0.97
C GLU A 129 8.06 -17.72 2.21
N THR A 130 9.09 -18.56 2.16
CA THR A 130 10.08 -18.68 3.25
C THR A 130 10.87 -17.39 3.44
N ILE A 131 11.31 -16.75 2.35
CA ILE A 131 11.99 -15.45 2.40
C ILE A 131 11.06 -14.39 2.98
N GLN A 132 9.82 -14.31 2.49
CA GLN A 132 8.83 -13.37 2.98
C GLN A 132 8.57 -13.55 4.48
N LYS A 133 8.41 -14.80 4.93
CA LYS A 133 8.23 -15.12 6.35
C LYS A 133 9.43 -14.63 7.18
N ARG A 134 10.66 -14.93 6.74
CA ARG A 134 11.89 -14.47 7.43
C ARG A 134 11.98 -12.94 7.51
N VAL A 135 11.62 -12.24 6.44
CA VAL A 135 11.60 -10.76 6.42
C VAL A 135 10.55 -10.24 7.40
N CYS A 136 9.34 -10.82 7.42
CA CYS A 136 8.31 -10.46 8.39
C CYS A 136 8.75 -10.73 9.83
N ASP A 137 9.34 -11.90 10.10
CA ASP A 137 9.80 -12.25 11.45
C ASP A 137 10.92 -11.32 11.93
N ALA A 138 11.87 -10.97 11.06
CA ALA A 138 12.91 -9.99 11.35
C ALA A 138 12.34 -8.58 11.59
N TYR A 139 11.31 -8.18 10.82
CA TYR A 139 10.59 -6.93 11.04
C TYR A 139 9.96 -6.87 12.43
N TYR A 140 9.19 -7.90 12.80
CA TYR A 140 8.52 -7.93 14.12
C TYR A 140 9.51 -8.03 15.27
N SER A 141 10.58 -8.82 15.14
CA SER A 141 11.62 -8.91 16.16
C SER A 141 12.30 -7.56 16.42
N ARG A 142 12.64 -6.81 15.36
CA ARG A 142 13.21 -5.47 15.49
C ARG A 142 12.20 -4.46 16.04
N SER A 143 10.97 -4.49 15.55
CA SER A 143 9.94 -3.55 16.01
C SER A 143 9.64 -3.72 17.51
N GLN A 144 9.63 -4.94 18.04
CA GLN A 144 9.48 -5.21 19.48
C GLN A 144 10.59 -4.60 20.34
N LYS A 145 11.79 -4.45 19.79
CA LYS A 145 12.95 -3.82 20.46
C LYS A 145 12.98 -2.29 20.34
N GLY A 146 11.97 -1.66 19.76
CA GLY A 146 11.90 -0.21 19.60
C GLY A 146 12.73 0.36 18.45
N PHE A 147 13.16 -0.46 17.49
CA PHE A 147 13.84 0.03 16.28
C PHE A 147 12.88 0.85 15.41
N HIS A 148 13.38 1.91 14.80
CA HIS A 148 12.63 2.62 13.76
C HIS A 148 12.58 1.78 12.47
N MET A 149 11.39 1.31 12.12
CA MET A 149 11.20 0.36 11.00
C MET A 149 11.03 1.01 9.63
N GLY A 150 11.55 2.23 9.47
CA GLY A 150 11.53 2.96 8.19
C GLY A 150 10.34 3.92 8.07
N GLY A 151 10.25 4.54 6.89
CA GLY A 151 9.29 5.61 6.62
C GLY A 151 9.86 7.00 6.87
N LYS A 152 9.03 8.02 6.59
CA LYS A 152 9.38 9.42 6.84
C LYS A 152 9.24 9.76 8.32
N ALA A 153 10.11 10.63 8.82
CA ALA A 153 9.93 11.17 10.17
C ALA A 153 8.58 11.90 10.28
N PRO A 154 7.84 11.75 11.39
CA PRO A 154 6.69 12.59 11.70
C PRO A 154 7.08 14.07 11.73
N TYR A 155 6.15 14.96 11.40
CA TYR A 155 6.38 16.42 11.49
C TYR A 155 6.82 16.81 12.91
N GLY A 156 7.81 17.65 13.04
CA GLY A 156 8.45 17.94 14.33
C GLY A 156 9.68 17.10 14.64
N TYR A 157 9.95 16.06 13.83
CA TYR A 157 11.13 15.21 13.98
C TYR A 157 11.96 15.12 12.71
N ARG A 158 13.23 14.78 12.86
CA ARG A 158 14.14 14.30 11.82
C ARG A 158 14.66 12.91 12.19
N LEU A 159 15.16 12.18 11.20
CA LEU A 159 15.85 10.91 11.44
C LEU A 159 17.34 11.14 11.59
N GLU A 160 17.92 10.53 12.62
CA GLU A 160 19.35 10.55 12.91
C GLU A 160 19.86 9.11 13.05
N GLU A 161 21.04 8.83 12.53
CA GLU A 161 21.63 7.50 12.59
C GLU A 161 22.16 7.20 13.99
N ILE A 162 21.84 6.01 14.48
CA ILE A 162 22.33 5.49 15.77
C ILE A 162 22.70 4.01 15.64
N VAL A 163 23.42 3.51 16.63
CA VAL A 163 23.68 2.07 16.80
C VAL A 163 22.90 1.59 18.02
N MET A 164 21.99 0.61 17.80
CA MET A 164 21.25 -0.07 18.86
C MET A 164 21.54 -1.58 18.76
N ASP A 165 21.90 -2.20 19.88
CA ASP A 165 22.27 -3.62 19.92
C ASP A 165 23.31 -4.02 18.84
N GLY A 166 24.27 -3.14 18.53
CA GLY A 166 25.26 -3.36 17.48
C GLY A 166 24.73 -3.23 16.04
N ILE A 167 23.48 -2.81 15.86
CA ILE A 167 22.84 -2.66 14.54
C ILE A 167 22.69 -1.17 14.22
N HIS A 168 23.16 -0.76 13.05
CA HIS A 168 22.91 0.58 12.51
C HIS A 168 21.42 0.78 12.22
N THR A 169 20.84 1.80 12.80
CA THR A 169 19.43 2.16 12.66
C THR A 169 19.25 3.68 12.73
N LYS A 170 17.99 4.14 12.74
CA LYS A 170 17.65 5.55 12.86
C LYS A 170 16.75 5.78 14.06
N LYS A 171 16.90 6.92 14.72
CA LYS A 171 15.95 7.41 15.74
C LYS A 171 15.34 8.73 15.31
N LEU A 172 14.20 9.05 15.91
CA LEU A 172 13.60 10.36 15.80
C LEU A 172 14.34 11.34 16.73
N VAL A 173 14.68 12.51 16.19
CA VAL A 173 15.27 13.62 16.94
C VAL A 173 14.44 14.85 16.65
N GLU A 174 14.10 15.60 17.69
CA GLU A 174 13.29 16.81 17.56
C GLU A 174 13.92 17.84 16.61
N LYS A 175 13.08 18.47 15.80
CA LYS A 175 13.35 19.73 15.12
C LYS A 175 12.70 20.85 15.93
N PRO A 176 13.43 21.71 16.64
CA PRO A 176 12.87 22.64 17.60
C PRO A 176 11.74 23.52 17.05
N GLU A 177 11.92 24.09 15.86
CA GLU A 177 10.92 24.94 15.20
C GLU A 177 9.61 24.20 14.89
N GLU A 178 9.71 23.00 14.31
CA GLU A 178 8.54 22.17 14.02
C GLU A 178 7.95 21.56 15.30
N GLY A 179 8.79 21.24 16.30
CA GLY A 179 8.39 20.70 17.59
C GLY A 179 7.50 21.66 18.39
N GLU A 180 7.85 22.95 18.39
CA GLU A 180 7.02 24.00 19.00
C GLU A 180 5.63 24.07 18.33
N ILE A 181 5.56 23.99 17.01
CA ILE A 181 4.29 23.97 16.29
C ILE A 181 3.46 22.74 16.69
N VAL A 182 4.10 21.58 16.84
CA VAL A 182 3.41 20.34 17.29
C VAL A 182 2.85 20.53 18.70
N ARG A 183 3.61 21.08 19.64
CA ARG A 183 3.14 21.38 21.01
C ARG A 183 1.95 22.34 20.97
N GLU A 184 2.04 23.43 20.21
CA GLU A 184 0.94 24.39 20.04
C GLU A 184 -0.33 23.71 19.51
N ILE A 185 -0.21 22.83 18.49
CA ILE A 185 -1.34 22.08 17.93
C ILE A 185 -2.02 21.21 18.99
N PHE A 186 -1.27 20.47 19.81
CA PHE A 186 -1.84 19.63 20.86
C PHE A 186 -2.53 20.47 21.94
N HIS A 187 -1.92 21.56 22.37
CA HIS A 187 -2.53 22.49 23.31
C HIS A 187 -3.82 23.11 22.77
N MET A 188 -3.82 23.58 21.54
CA MET A 188 -5.02 24.13 20.90
C MET A 188 -6.14 23.08 20.81
N TYR A 189 -5.82 21.86 20.39
CA TYR A 189 -6.83 20.82 20.20
C TYR A 189 -7.37 20.26 21.52
N CYS A 190 -6.57 20.30 22.58
CA CYS A 190 -7.01 19.91 23.92
C CYS A 190 -8.15 20.80 24.45
N GLN A 191 -8.23 22.06 24.01
CA GLN A 191 -9.32 22.97 24.38
C GLN A 191 -10.67 22.46 23.86
N PRO A 192 -11.73 22.41 24.68
CA PRO A 192 -13.03 21.86 24.30
C PRO A 192 -13.61 22.44 23.00
N GLU A 193 -13.53 23.76 22.85
CA GLU A 193 -14.15 24.52 21.76
C GLU A 193 -13.38 24.44 20.44
N THR A 194 -12.12 24.03 20.44
CA THR A 194 -11.28 24.05 19.23
C THR A 194 -11.55 22.85 18.33
N SER A 195 -11.91 23.11 17.09
CA SER A 195 -12.10 22.08 16.05
C SER A 195 -10.87 21.94 15.15
N TYR A 196 -10.83 20.85 14.35
CA TYR A 196 -9.83 20.70 13.28
C TYR A 196 -9.82 21.87 12.30
N GLY A 197 -11.02 22.42 12.01
CA GLY A 197 -11.19 23.53 11.09
C GLY A 197 -10.51 24.80 11.58
N ASP A 198 -10.55 25.06 12.88
CA ASP A 198 -9.95 26.26 13.47
C ASP A 198 -8.44 26.18 13.43
N ILE A 199 -7.85 25.03 13.78
CA ILE A 199 -6.40 24.79 13.72
C ILE A 199 -5.89 24.90 12.28
N THR A 200 -6.57 24.23 11.33
CA THR A 200 -6.15 24.28 9.92
C THR A 200 -6.23 25.69 9.34
N ARG A 201 -7.23 26.49 9.72
CA ARG A 201 -7.38 27.89 9.31
C ARG A 201 -6.27 28.75 9.89
N TYR A 202 -6.01 28.64 11.19
CA TYR A 202 -4.97 29.36 11.90
C TYR A 202 -3.59 29.20 11.24
N TYR A 203 -3.17 27.94 10.97
CA TYR A 203 -1.86 27.71 10.33
C TYR A 203 -1.84 28.08 8.85
N THR A 204 -2.98 28.02 8.15
CA THR A 204 -3.09 28.51 6.77
C THR A 204 -2.92 30.03 6.71
N GLU A 205 -3.53 30.77 7.64
CA GLU A 205 -3.39 32.23 7.74
C GLU A 205 -1.97 32.65 8.16
N LYS A 206 -1.32 31.88 9.02
CA LYS A 206 0.10 32.06 9.37
C LYS A 206 1.08 31.71 8.23
N GLY A 207 0.62 31.08 7.14
CA GLY A 207 1.47 30.64 6.03
C GLY A 207 2.41 29.47 6.36
N VAL A 208 2.17 28.74 7.46
CA VAL A 208 2.98 27.59 7.87
C VAL A 208 2.70 26.38 7.01
N LEU A 209 3.76 25.77 6.47
CA LEU A 209 3.68 24.61 5.61
C LEU A 209 4.09 23.33 6.35
N PHE A 210 3.29 22.29 6.21
CA PHE A 210 3.56 20.95 6.71
C PHE A 210 4.04 20.07 5.57
N TYR A 211 5.31 19.66 5.59
CA TYR A 211 5.96 18.96 4.48
C TYR A 211 5.82 19.69 3.14
N GLY A 212 5.92 21.03 3.16
CA GLY A 212 5.79 21.88 1.97
C GLY A 212 4.35 22.08 1.47
N LYS A 213 3.33 21.71 2.24
CA LYS A 213 1.90 21.82 1.90
C LYS A 213 1.11 22.46 3.04
N ALA A 214 -0.02 23.09 2.72
CA ALA A 214 -0.94 23.58 3.74
C ALA A 214 -1.48 22.44 4.60
N LEU A 215 -1.64 22.68 5.91
CA LEU A 215 -2.19 21.72 6.85
C LEU A 215 -3.65 21.40 6.50
N ILE A 216 -3.95 20.14 6.29
CA ILE A 216 -5.31 19.65 6.02
C ILE A 216 -5.81 18.78 7.18
N ARG A 217 -7.13 18.68 7.34
CA ARG A 217 -7.77 17.91 8.42
C ARG A 217 -7.28 16.46 8.55
N PRO A 218 -7.09 15.67 7.46
CA PRO A 218 -6.55 14.31 7.59
C PRO A 218 -5.13 14.27 8.15
N MET A 219 -4.25 15.20 7.77
CA MET A 219 -2.88 15.30 8.29
C MET A 219 -2.90 15.63 9.78
N LEU A 220 -3.73 16.60 10.18
CA LEU A 220 -3.92 16.97 11.59
C LEU A 220 -4.44 15.79 12.41
N ALA A 221 -5.42 15.04 11.87
CA ALA A 221 -5.97 13.87 12.54
C ALA A 221 -4.93 12.74 12.73
N GLN A 222 -4.03 12.54 11.75
CA GLN A 222 -2.93 11.59 11.87
C GLN A 222 -1.89 12.05 12.91
N LEU A 223 -1.54 13.34 12.90
CA LEU A 223 -0.62 13.92 13.86
C LEU A 223 -1.12 13.72 15.29
N LEU A 224 -2.35 14.12 15.60
CA LEU A 224 -2.94 14.02 16.93
C LEU A 224 -3.12 12.58 17.43
N ARG A 225 -3.17 11.58 16.52
CA ARG A 225 -3.29 10.17 16.88
C ARG A 225 -1.94 9.48 17.07
N ASN A 226 -0.86 10.07 16.59
CA ASN A 226 0.44 9.40 16.57
C ASN A 226 1.08 9.38 17.96
N PRO A 227 1.36 8.19 18.55
CA PRO A 227 1.97 8.09 19.87
C PRO A 227 3.47 8.43 19.89
N ALA A 228 4.08 8.73 18.76
CA ALA A 228 5.47 9.21 18.74
C ALA A 228 5.63 10.57 19.42
N TYR A 229 4.55 11.32 19.57
CA TYR A 229 4.59 12.64 20.19
C TYR A 229 4.41 12.63 21.71
N VAL A 230 3.86 11.58 22.28
CA VAL A 230 3.57 11.52 23.71
C VAL A 230 4.82 11.17 24.52
N ARG A 231 5.05 11.84 25.63
CA ARG A 231 5.92 11.37 26.71
C ARG A 231 5.18 10.27 27.45
N ALA A 232 5.52 9.03 27.13
CA ALA A 232 4.72 7.88 27.52
C ALA A 232 4.99 7.50 28.98
N ASP A 233 3.96 7.57 29.79
CA ASP A 233 3.91 7.13 31.18
C ASP A 233 2.91 5.98 31.39
N MET A 234 2.66 5.63 32.64
CA MET A 234 1.74 4.55 33.00
C MET A 234 0.28 4.80 32.57
N ASP A 235 -0.13 6.04 32.38
CA ASP A 235 -1.49 6.34 31.91
C ASP A 235 -1.62 6.06 30.41
N VAL A 236 -0.57 6.35 29.63
CA VAL A 236 -0.47 5.94 28.23
C VAL A 236 -0.46 4.41 28.10
N TYR A 237 0.29 3.71 28.96
CA TYR A 237 0.29 2.24 28.99
C TYR A 237 -1.13 1.70 29.23
N ARG A 238 -1.82 2.18 30.27
CA ARG A 238 -3.19 1.76 30.62
C ARG A 238 -4.17 2.05 29.47
N PHE A 239 -4.06 3.21 28.85
CA PHE A 239 -4.88 3.59 27.70
C PHE A 239 -4.74 2.59 26.56
N PHE A 240 -3.53 2.33 26.07
CA PHE A 240 -3.33 1.40 24.96
C PHE A 240 -3.75 -0.04 25.31
N ARG A 241 -3.48 -0.48 26.52
CA ARG A 241 -3.91 -1.78 27.02
C ARG A 241 -5.43 -1.91 27.02
N SER A 242 -6.17 -0.90 27.45
CA SER A 242 -7.62 -0.85 27.44
C SER A 242 -8.21 -0.90 26.01
N GLN A 243 -7.48 -0.44 25.02
CA GLN A 243 -7.87 -0.47 23.60
C GLN A 243 -7.54 -1.83 22.92
N GLY A 244 -6.97 -2.78 23.65
CA GLY A 244 -6.59 -4.09 23.11
C GLY A 244 -5.33 -4.06 22.23
N THR A 245 -4.44 -3.10 22.46
CA THR A 245 -3.13 -3.01 21.80
C THR A 245 -2.15 -3.99 22.44
N ASN A 246 -1.33 -4.68 21.65
CA ASN A 246 -0.23 -5.49 22.14
C ASN A 246 0.94 -4.59 22.52
N ILE A 247 1.28 -4.54 23.81
CA ILE A 247 2.39 -3.70 24.30
C ILE A 247 3.63 -4.58 24.42
N ALA A 248 4.67 -4.30 23.63
CA ALA A 248 5.90 -5.09 23.58
C ALA A 248 6.94 -4.66 24.62
N SER A 249 6.86 -3.41 25.11
CA SER A 249 7.77 -2.88 26.12
C SER A 249 7.29 -3.19 27.53
N ASP A 250 8.25 -3.42 28.43
CA ASP A 250 7.95 -3.58 29.84
C ASP A 250 7.31 -2.31 30.43
N PRO A 251 6.39 -2.45 31.41
CA PRO A 251 5.75 -1.28 32.04
C PRO A 251 6.75 -0.27 32.61
N GLY A 252 7.90 -0.72 33.12
CA GLY A 252 8.95 0.15 33.65
C GLY A 252 9.64 1.05 32.63
N MET A 253 9.45 0.79 31.32
CA MET A 253 9.97 1.64 30.25
C MET A 253 9.09 2.89 29.99
N PHE A 254 7.90 2.93 30.55
CA PHE A 254 6.99 4.07 30.45
C PHE A 254 7.37 5.15 31.49
N ASP A 255 8.48 5.80 31.23
CA ASP A 255 9.19 6.71 32.14
C ASP A 255 8.69 8.17 32.12
N GLY A 256 7.73 8.49 31.25
CA GLY A 256 7.23 9.86 31.07
C GLY A 256 8.17 10.76 30.26
N ILE A 257 9.19 10.21 29.61
CA ILE A 257 10.17 10.94 28.80
C ILE A 257 10.10 10.47 27.35
N HIS A 258 10.21 9.16 27.13
CA HIS A 258 10.28 8.58 25.81
C HIS A 258 8.92 8.49 25.12
N GLY A 259 8.94 8.65 23.78
CA GLY A 259 7.77 8.45 22.93
C GLY A 259 7.57 6.99 22.54
N CYS A 260 6.45 6.69 21.88
CA CYS A 260 6.14 5.34 21.46
C CYS A 260 6.07 5.20 19.95
N TYR A 261 6.47 4.03 19.44
CA TYR A 261 6.13 3.61 18.08
C TYR A 261 4.90 2.71 18.10
N LEU A 262 4.03 2.88 17.09
CA LEU A 262 2.88 2.03 16.86
C LEU A 262 3.06 1.31 15.53
N TYR A 263 3.19 0.00 15.59
CA TYR A 263 3.39 -0.84 14.41
C TYR A 263 2.14 -1.64 14.06
N GLN A 264 2.01 -1.97 12.78
CA GLN A 264 0.95 -2.81 12.29
C GLN A 264 1.01 -4.18 12.97
N GLY A 265 -0.12 -4.69 13.47
CA GLY A 265 -0.22 -6.05 13.96
C GLY A 265 -0.09 -7.06 12.82
N ARG A 266 0.44 -8.26 13.11
CA ARG A 266 0.73 -9.29 12.09
C ARG A 266 -0.53 -9.70 11.31
N ASP A 267 -1.65 -9.87 12.01
CA ASP A 267 -2.90 -10.40 11.46
C ASP A 267 -4.01 -9.34 11.45
N VAL A 268 -3.65 -8.05 11.40
CA VAL A 268 -4.61 -6.94 11.48
C VAL A 268 -4.54 -6.11 10.22
N ASP A 269 -5.65 -6.03 9.48
CA ASP A 269 -5.78 -5.24 8.25
C ASP A 269 -6.59 -3.96 8.48
N THR A 270 -6.30 -3.24 9.56
CA THR A 270 -6.94 -1.96 9.87
C THR A 270 -5.90 -0.84 10.03
N ASP A 271 -6.30 0.41 9.80
CA ASP A 271 -5.43 1.56 10.07
C ASP A 271 -5.09 1.63 11.56
N LYS A 272 -3.83 1.43 11.89
CA LYS A 272 -3.28 1.41 13.26
C LYS A 272 -3.53 2.68 14.06
N LEU A 273 -3.69 3.84 13.41
CA LEU A 273 -3.98 5.10 14.09
C LEU A 273 -5.46 5.29 14.39
N GLN A 274 -6.34 4.56 13.70
CA GLN A 274 -7.79 4.63 13.88
C GLN A 274 -8.32 3.52 14.77
N ASN A 275 -7.85 2.30 14.58
CA ASN A 275 -8.21 1.14 15.40
C ASN A 275 -6.93 0.58 16.04
N LEU A 276 -6.84 0.66 17.35
CA LEU A 276 -5.63 0.27 18.10
C LEU A 276 -5.56 -1.24 18.39
N ARG A 277 -6.68 -1.95 18.26
CA ARG A 277 -6.80 -3.37 18.66
C ARG A 277 -5.89 -4.26 17.81
N GLY A 278 -5.08 -5.08 18.47
CA GLY A 278 -4.19 -6.06 17.85
C GLY A 278 -2.93 -5.47 17.21
N HIS A 279 -2.79 -4.14 17.15
CA HIS A 279 -1.55 -3.50 16.76
C HIS A 279 -0.54 -3.52 17.90
N MET A 280 0.73 -3.25 17.58
CA MET A 280 1.83 -3.35 18.54
C MET A 280 2.37 -1.97 18.91
N LEU A 281 2.39 -1.67 20.21
CA LEU A 281 3.00 -0.48 20.79
C LEU A 281 4.35 -0.84 21.41
N VAL A 282 5.35 0.00 21.20
CA VAL A 282 6.66 -0.13 21.81
C VAL A 282 7.21 1.25 22.18
N VAL A 283 7.89 1.37 23.31
CA VAL A 283 8.61 2.58 23.68
C VAL A 283 9.82 2.73 22.76
N GLY A 284 9.94 3.88 22.11
CA GLY A 284 11.06 4.19 21.22
C GLY A 284 12.22 4.87 21.94
N PRO A 285 13.40 4.98 21.31
CA PRO A 285 14.58 5.64 21.88
C PRO A 285 14.54 7.18 21.75
N HIS A 286 13.42 7.74 21.33
CA HIS A 286 13.23 9.19 21.13
C HIS A 286 12.40 9.79 22.24
N GLU A 287 12.62 11.07 22.52
CA GLU A 287 11.81 11.82 23.47
C GLU A 287 10.47 12.22 22.85
N GLY A 288 9.39 12.13 23.66
CA GLY A 288 8.09 12.67 23.32
C GLY A 288 8.06 14.20 23.44
N LEU A 289 7.22 14.87 22.65
CA LEU A 289 7.09 16.32 22.64
C LEU A 289 6.02 16.84 23.61
N VAL A 290 5.03 16.02 23.93
CA VAL A 290 3.81 16.41 24.64
C VAL A 290 3.59 15.52 25.84
N SER A 291 3.11 16.08 26.97
CA SER A 291 2.77 15.29 28.17
C SER A 291 1.65 14.28 27.88
N SER A 292 1.62 13.21 28.65
CA SER A 292 0.58 12.18 28.58
C SER A 292 -0.82 12.75 28.78
N GLU A 293 -1.00 13.67 29.71
CA GLU A 293 -2.28 14.32 30.00
C GLU A 293 -2.87 15.04 28.77
N ILE A 294 -2.06 15.87 28.10
CA ILE A 294 -2.50 16.62 26.92
C ILE A 294 -2.77 15.67 25.76
N TRP A 295 -1.89 14.70 25.53
CA TRP A 295 -2.06 13.74 24.44
C TRP A 295 -3.31 12.86 24.64
N LEU A 296 -3.53 12.34 25.84
CA LEU A 296 -4.71 11.55 26.21
C LEU A 296 -5.98 12.38 26.11
N GLY A 297 -5.96 13.64 26.58
CA GLY A 297 -7.10 14.56 26.41
C GLY A 297 -7.50 14.71 24.93
N CYS A 298 -6.52 14.89 24.04
CA CYS A 298 -6.75 14.91 22.60
C CYS A 298 -7.31 13.58 22.08
N ARG A 299 -6.79 12.43 22.53
CA ARG A 299 -7.27 11.09 22.11
C ARG A 299 -8.70 10.81 22.54
N ILE A 300 -9.05 11.15 23.77
CA ILE A 300 -10.43 10.99 24.30
C ILE A 300 -11.40 11.88 23.50
N LYS A 301 -11.04 13.13 23.22
CA LYS A 301 -11.82 14.03 22.38
C LYS A 301 -12.01 13.44 20.96
N LEU A 302 -10.98 12.82 20.38
CA LEU A 302 -11.05 12.15 19.08
C LEU A 302 -11.96 10.93 19.09
N LEU A 303 -11.97 10.15 20.15
CA LEU A 303 -12.86 9.01 20.32
C LEU A 303 -14.32 9.45 20.46
N GLY A 304 -14.58 10.52 21.21
CA GLY A 304 -15.90 11.13 21.33
C GLY A 304 -16.46 11.63 19.99
N ASN A 305 -15.61 12.19 19.13
CA ASN A 305 -16.02 12.64 17.79
C ASN A 305 -16.43 11.49 16.84
N LYS A 306 -15.98 10.24 17.09
CA LYS A 306 -16.42 9.05 16.32
C LYS A 306 -17.85 8.62 16.62
N THR A 307 -18.37 8.93 17.80
CA THR A 307 -19.72 8.53 18.23
C THR A 307 -20.82 9.35 17.54
N VAL A 308 -20.45 10.46 16.92
CA VAL A 308 -21.36 11.20 16.02
C VAL A 308 -21.17 10.67 14.60
N VAL A 309 -21.40 9.39 14.35
CA VAL A 309 -21.95 8.95 13.08
C VAL A 309 -23.37 9.53 13.04
N ALA A 310 -23.45 10.79 12.67
CA ALA A 310 -24.71 11.38 12.34
C ALA A 310 -25.23 10.60 11.13
N ASN A 311 -26.10 9.65 11.35
CA ASN A 311 -27.20 9.36 10.42
C ASN A 311 -28.02 10.64 10.30
N ARG A 312 -27.39 11.71 9.80
CA ARG A 312 -28.10 12.93 9.42
C ARG A 312 -28.92 12.51 8.23
N LYS A 313 -30.20 12.20 8.48
CA LYS A 313 -31.21 12.27 7.43
C LYS A 313 -30.89 13.55 6.65
N ALA A 314 -30.80 13.43 5.33
CA ALA A 314 -30.48 14.54 4.46
C ALA A 314 -31.48 15.66 4.74
N VAL A 315 -31.06 16.66 5.52
CA VAL A 315 -31.94 17.72 6.03
C VAL A 315 -32.34 18.72 4.91
N ASN A 316 -31.44 18.86 3.92
CA ASN A 316 -31.58 19.90 2.89
C ASN A 316 -32.08 19.37 1.54
N THR A 317 -31.90 18.09 1.24
CA THR A 317 -32.35 17.50 -0.03
C THR A 317 -32.29 15.97 0.05
N TRP A 318 -33.28 15.29 -0.48
CA TRP A 318 -33.31 13.82 -0.58
C TRP A 318 -32.32 13.31 -1.65
N LEU A 319 -31.81 14.20 -2.50
CA LEU A 319 -30.77 13.92 -3.51
C LEU A 319 -29.35 13.97 -2.96
N ALA A 320 -29.16 14.17 -1.65
CA ALA A 320 -27.83 14.28 -1.03
C ALA A 320 -26.95 13.06 -1.35
N GLY A 321 -25.76 13.31 -1.89
CA GLY A 321 -24.80 12.29 -2.29
C GLY A 321 -25.09 11.57 -3.62
N LYS A 322 -26.30 11.76 -4.20
CA LYS A 322 -26.71 11.10 -5.45
C LYS A 322 -26.38 11.94 -6.69
N VAL A 323 -26.47 13.26 -6.58
CA VAL A 323 -26.19 14.19 -7.69
C VAL A 323 -24.71 14.54 -7.75
N LYS A 324 -24.14 14.47 -8.95
CA LYS A 324 -22.71 14.71 -9.19
C LYS A 324 -22.49 15.86 -10.16
N CYS A 325 -21.35 16.52 -10.04
CA CYS A 325 -20.95 17.61 -10.92
C CYS A 325 -20.61 17.07 -12.32
N GLY A 326 -21.26 17.61 -13.36
CA GLY A 326 -21.02 17.20 -14.74
C GLY A 326 -19.58 17.48 -15.26
N HIS A 327 -18.86 18.45 -14.66
CA HIS A 327 -17.47 18.75 -15.03
C HIS A 327 -16.44 17.84 -14.39
N CYS A 328 -16.63 17.39 -13.14
CA CYS A 328 -15.57 16.69 -12.41
C CYS A 328 -16.02 15.41 -11.69
N GLY A 329 -17.28 15.02 -11.78
CA GLY A 329 -17.82 13.80 -11.17
C GLY A 329 -17.96 13.83 -9.64
N TYR A 330 -17.50 14.89 -8.95
CA TYR A 330 -17.63 15.01 -7.49
C TYR A 330 -19.06 15.31 -7.07
N ALA A 331 -19.44 14.88 -5.86
CA ALA A 331 -20.76 15.09 -5.33
C ALA A 331 -21.11 16.58 -5.26
N LEU A 332 -22.37 16.90 -5.57
CA LEU A 332 -22.94 18.22 -5.31
C LEU A 332 -23.50 18.24 -3.88
N MET A 333 -23.29 19.36 -3.18
CA MET A 333 -23.88 19.59 -1.87
C MET A 333 -24.88 20.75 -1.94
N SER A 334 -25.97 20.62 -1.20
CA SER A 334 -26.97 21.71 -1.07
C SER A 334 -26.46 22.73 -0.04
N VAL A 335 -26.45 23.99 -0.45
CA VAL A 335 -26.07 25.16 0.37
C VAL A 335 -27.26 26.07 0.51
N LYS A 336 -27.57 26.47 1.74
CA LYS A 336 -28.64 27.38 2.06
C LYS A 336 -28.17 28.83 2.03
N THR A 337 -28.87 29.72 1.35
CA THR A 337 -28.62 31.17 1.37
C THR A 337 -29.16 31.81 2.64
N LYS A 338 -28.76 33.04 2.94
CA LYS A 338 -29.33 33.81 4.04
C LYS A 338 -30.85 34.05 3.86
N SER A 339 -31.33 34.06 2.61
CA SER A 339 -32.76 34.19 2.26
C SER A 339 -33.54 32.86 2.31
N GLY A 340 -32.90 31.75 2.76
CA GLY A 340 -33.56 30.45 2.88
C GLY A 340 -33.55 29.60 1.61
N LYS A 341 -33.27 30.16 0.43
CA LYS A 341 -33.22 29.42 -0.83
C LYS A 341 -32.01 28.45 -0.83
N GLN A 342 -32.21 27.27 -1.40
CA GLN A 342 -31.17 26.23 -1.48
C GLN A 342 -30.69 26.08 -2.91
N TYR A 343 -29.36 25.89 -3.07
CA TYR A 343 -28.75 25.66 -4.37
C TYR A 343 -27.61 24.64 -4.26
N LEU A 344 -27.34 23.91 -5.35
CA LEU A 344 -26.32 22.90 -5.43
C LEU A 344 -24.97 23.53 -5.78
N ARG A 345 -23.90 23.07 -5.10
CA ARG A 345 -22.51 23.46 -5.37
C ARG A 345 -21.59 22.24 -5.42
N CYS A 346 -20.66 22.30 -6.34
CA CYS A 346 -19.61 21.26 -6.43
C CYS A 346 -18.69 21.29 -5.21
N THR A 347 -18.56 20.15 -4.53
CA THR A 347 -17.70 20.01 -3.34
C THR A 347 -16.22 20.25 -3.67
N ARG A 348 -15.75 19.84 -4.86
CA ARG A 348 -14.38 20.09 -5.31
C ARG A 348 -14.09 21.58 -5.52
N ARG A 349 -15.07 22.35 -6.03
CA ARG A 349 -14.94 23.80 -6.15
C ARG A 349 -14.92 24.48 -4.79
N LEU A 350 -15.73 24.01 -3.85
CA LEU A 350 -15.79 24.59 -2.50
C LEU A 350 -14.49 24.36 -1.71
N ASN A 351 -13.89 23.18 -1.85
CA ASN A 351 -12.75 22.80 -1.04
C ASN A 351 -11.41 23.35 -1.56
N ASN A 352 -11.19 23.36 -2.86
CA ASN A 352 -9.88 23.69 -3.43
C ASN A 352 -9.90 24.50 -4.73
N LYS A 353 -11.08 25.01 -5.14
CA LYS A 353 -11.29 25.78 -6.37
C LYS A 353 -10.86 25.04 -7.67
N ALA A 354 -10.58 23.75 -7.61
CA ALA A 354 -10.04 22.97 -8.73
C ALA A 354 -11.09 22.52 -9.77
N CYS A 355 -12.31 23.09 -9.74
CA CYS A 355 -13.36 22.83 -10.70
C CYS A 355 -14.10 24.13 -11.02
N PRO A 356 -14.46 24.40 -12.29
CA PRO A 356 -15.30 25.56 -12.65
C PRO A 356 -16.67 25.50 -11.97
N GLY A 357 -17.11 24.30 -11.54
CA GLY A 357 -18.38 24.06 -10.89
C GLY A 357 -19.55 23.94 -11.89
N CYS A 358 -20.74 23.70 -11.36
CA CYS A 358 -21.98 23.53 -12.14
C CYS A 358 -22.83 24.81 -12.26
N GLY A 359 -22.28 25.98 -11.92
CA GLY A 359 -23.04 27.19 -11.84
C GLY A 359 -23.96 27.28 -10.60
N LYS A 360 -24.99 28.09 -10.68
CA LYS A 360 -26.01 28.26 -9.62
C LYS A 360 -27.27 27.50 -10.02
N ILE A 361 -27.42 26.28 -9.51
CA ILE A 361 -28.58 25.41 -9.79
C ILE A 361 -29.40 25.32 -8.51
N TYR A 362 -30.67 25.67 -8.55
CA TYR A 362 -31.54 25.56 -7.37
C TYR A 362 -31.89 24.09 -7.09
N THR A 363 -31.87 23.72 -5.82
CA THR A 363 -32.11 22.34 -5.37
C THR A 363 -33.51 21.86 -5.75
N GLU A 364 -34.53 22.75 -5.59
CA GLU A 364 -35.93 22.47 -5.90
C GLU A 364 -36.17 22.13 -7.38
N ASP A 365 -35.46 22.79 -8.30
CA ASP A 365 -35.61 22.53 -9.73
C ASP A 365 -35.06 21.15 -10.10
N VAL A 366 -33.93 20.76 -9.50
CA VAL A 366 -33.39 19.44 -9.71
C VAL A 366 -34.24 18.35 -9.08
N GLU A 367 -34.77 18.59 -7.88
CA GLU A 367 -35.67 17.64 -7.21
C GLU A 367 -36.94 17.42 -8.02
N ARG A 368 -37.54 18.47 -8.56
CA ARG A 368 -38.73 18.40 -9.41
C ARG A 368 -38.44 17.60 -10.67
N HIS A 369 -37.37 17.95 -11.39
CA HIS A 369 -37.01 17.26 -12.62
C HIS A 369 -36.73 15.76 -12.41
N VAL A 370 -35.95 15.42 -11.37
CA VAL A 370 -35.67 14.01 -11.03
C VAL A 370 -36.94 13.26 -10.64
N TYR A 371 -37.84 13.89 -9.91
CA TYR A 371 -39.13 13.30 -9.53
C TYR A 371 -39.99 13.03 -10.77
N GLU A 372 -40.12 13.99 -11.69
CA GLU A 372 -40.88 13.85 -12.94
C GLU A 372 -40.33 12.71 -13.81
N GLU A 373 -39.01 12.64 -13.96
CA GLU A 373 -38.36 11.56 -14.72
C GLU A 373 -38.53 10.19 -14.05
N MET A 374 -38.49 10.13 -12.72
CA MET A 374 -38.77 8.89 -11.98
C MET A 374 -40.20 8.41 -12.19
N VAL A 375 -41.18 9.32 -12.09
CA VAL A 375 -42.62 9.02 -12.31
C VAL A 375 -42.85 8.55 -13.74
N LYS A 376 -42.23 9.22 -14.71
CA LYS A 376 -42.31 8.83 -16.13
C LYS A 376 -41.80 7.42 -16.36
N LYS A 377 -40.58 7.12 -15.87
CA LYS A 377 -39.97 5.76 -15.98
C LYS A 377 -40.78 4.68 -15.27
N LEU A 378 -41.37 4.98 -14.13
CA LEU A 378 -42.27 4.04 -13.43
C LEU A 378 -43.52 3.76 -14.22
N ARG A 379 -44.11 4.78 -14.87
CA ARG A 379 -45.29 4.62 -15.73
C ARG A 379 -44.99 3.84 -17.01
N GLU A 380 -43.81 4.02 -17.57
CA GLU A 380 -43.34 3.30 -18.78
C GLU A 380 -42.92 1.85 -18.50
N GLY A 381 -43.05 1.36 -17.25
CA GLY A 381 -42.69 -0.01 -16.86
C GLY A 381 -41.19 -0.35 -16.91
N GLN A 382 -40.33 0.66 -17.09
CA GLN A 382 -38.88 0.54 -17.06
C GLN A 382 -38.36 0.72 -15.63
N ALA A 383 -38.73 -0.20 -14.73
CA ALA A 383 -38.05 -0.30 -13.46
C ALA A 383 -36.58 -0.76 -13.73
N PRO A 384 -35.55 -0.10 -13.18
CA PRO A 384 -34.21 -0.62 -13.33
C PRO A 384 -34.15 -2.00 -12.66
N VAL A 385 -33.89 -3.05 -13.47
CA VAL A 385 -33.72 -4.42 -13.00
C VAL A 385 -32.37 -4.50 -12.30
N GLY A 386 -32.34 -4.08 -11.05
CA GLY A 386 -31.31 -4.36 -10.09
C GLY A 386 -31.80 -5.48 -9.19
N HIS A 387 -31.54 -6.73 -9.56
CA HIS A 387 -31.84 -7.89 -8.77
C HIS A 387 -31.06 -7.89 -7.43
N ARG A 388 -31.62 -7.25 -6.42
CA ARG A 388 -31.57 -7.75 -5.04
C ARG A 388 -33.01 -7.85 -4.57
N SER A 389 -33.45 -9.08 -4.30
CA SER A 389 -34.80 -9.27 -3.79
C SER A 389 -34.90 -8.51 -2.46
N LEU A 390 -35.84 -7.56 -2.39
CA LEU A 390 -36.14 -6.78 -1.18
C LEU A 390 -36.43 -7.70 0.05
N LYS A 391 -36.69 -8.98 -0.17
CA LYS A 391 -36.92 -9.99 0.87
C LYS A 391 -35.67 -10.42 1.65
N GLU A 392 -34.47 -10.11 1.15
CA GLU A 392 -33.19 -10.52 1.77
C GLU A 392 -32.46 -9.41 2.53
N ASP A 393 -32.96 -8.16 2.51
CA ASP A 393 -32.38 -7.10 3.32
C ASP A 393 -32.83 -7.24 4.78
N PRO A 394 -31.91 -7.48 5.74
CA PRO A 394 -32.25 -7.64 7.16
C PRO A 394 -33.03 -6.46 7.76
N ARG A 395 -32.92 -5.26 7.15
CA ARG A 395 -33.64 -4.05 7.56
C ARG A 395 -35.10 -4.11 7.15
N VAL A 396 -35.40 -4.71 6.00
CA VAL A 396 -36.78 -4.92 5.53
C VAL A 396 -37.46 -6.01 6.33
N GLN A 397 -36.76 -7.09 6.68
CA GLN A 397 -37.27 -8.14 7.53
C GLN A 397 -37.60 -7.65 8.96
N LYS A 398 -36.85 -6.67 9.47
CA LYS A 398 -37.12 -6.08 10.78
C LYS A 398 -38.41 -5.26 10.77
N ILE A 399 -38.67 -4.50 9.70
CA ILE A 399 -39.91 -3.70 9.51
C ILE A 399 -41.14 -4.63 9.40
N TYR A 400 -41.02 -5.76 8.68
CA TYR A 400 -42.14 -6.75 8.58
C TYR A 400 -42.42 -7.51 9.88
N LYS A 401 -41.52 -7.51 10.87
CA LYS A 401 -41.75 -8.10 12.21
C LYS A 401 -42.32 -7.11 13.22
N GLU A 402 -42.27 -5.81 12.91
CA GLU A 402 -42.79 -4.73 13.78
C GLU A 402 -44.19 -4.23 13.34
N ILE A 403 -44.74 -4.77 12.23
CA ILE A 403 -46.12 -4.63 11.77
C ILE A 403 -46.90 -5.90 12.09
#